data_da42a56336a53b2d44d007c095c59b84
#
_entry.id   da42a56336a53b2d44d007c095c59b84
#
_cell.length_a   1.000
_cell.length_b   1.000
_cell.length_c   1.000
_cell.angle_alpha   90.00
_cell.angle_beta   90.00
_cell.angle_gamma   90.00
#
_symmetry.space_group_name_H-M   'P 1'
#
loop_
_entity.id
_entity.type
_entity.pdbx_description
1 polymer ?
#
loop_
_entity_poly.entity_id
_entity_poly.type
_entity_poly.pdbx_seq_one_letter_code
_entity_poly.pdbx_strand_id
1 'polypeptide(L)'
;MIYPDFANFQTIYNRQMDMMLASTGLTTKCQLNYGVTKPTLCPNCIYDPNLKKSSNKYKTGGPINFNLGTICPYCNGVGYFGEVKTEDIYLAIISDSKKWINPPPSVAIADNMIQAIGKKIYLESIKQCKDMTVIYSDTINNPKYTLYTAPNLAGLGDNNYIITMWKLV
;
A
#
# COMPACT_ATOMS: atom_id res chain seq x y z
N MET A 1 4.04 -16.60 -45.72
CA MET A 1 3.80 -16.67 -44.27
C MET A 1 3.65 -15.23 -43.80
N ILE A 2 2.41 -14.81 -43.46
CA ILE A 2 2.15 -13.43 -43.00
C ILE A 2 2.51 -13.45 -41.50
N TYR A 3 3.60 -12.82 -41.13
CA TYR A 3 3.90 -12.60 -39.73
C TYR A 3 2.87 -11.61 -39.17
N PRO A 4 2.18 -11.89 -38.07
CA PRO A 4 1.30 -10.92 -37.47
C PRO A 4 2.13 -9.65 -37.12
N ASP A 5 1.61 -8.50 -37.50
CA ASP A 5 2.23 -7.22 -37.17
C ASP A 5 2.22 -7.05 -35.65
N PHE A 6 3.36 -7.29 -35.03
CA PHE A 6 3.55 -7.25 -33.58
C PHE A 6 3.18 -5.87 -33.00
N ALA A 7 3.42 -4.81 -33.76
CA ALA A 7 3.09 -3.44 -33.33
C ALA A 7 1.57 -3.24 -33.21
N ASN A 8 0.79 -3.79 -34.15
CA ASN A 8 -0.68 -3.76 -34.07
C ASN A 8 -1.19 -4.57 -32.87
N PHE A 9 -0.61 -5.74 -32.61
CA PHE A 9 -1.00 -6.57 -31.48
C PHE A 9 -0.69 -5.87 -30.14
N GLN A 10 0.47 -5.26 -30.02
CA GLN A 10 0.86 -4.46 -28.85
C GLN A 10 -0.11 -3.29 -28.62
N THR A 11 -0.47 -2.59 -29.68
CA THR A 11 -1.42 -1.47 -29.61
C THR A 11 -2.80 -1.94 -29.12
N ILE A 12 -3.30 -3.05 -29.64
CA ILE A 12 -4.58 -3.62 -29.24
C ILE A 12 -4.53 -4.06 -27.76
N TYR A 13 -3.46 -4.74 -27.36
CA TYR A 13 -3.26 -5.19 -25.98
C TYR A 13 -3.24 -4.01 -25.01
N ASN A 14 -2.44 -2.99 -25.28
CA ASN A 14 -2.33 -1.80 -24.43
C ASN A 14 -3.67 -1.08 -24.32
N ARG A 15 -4.39 -0.93 -25.44
CA ARG A 15 -5.73 -0.33 -25.45
C ARG A 15 -6.72 -1.12 -24.57
N GLN A 16 -6.72 -2.45 -24.64
CA GLN A 16 -7.59 -3.30 -23.81
C GLN A 16 -7.25 -3.17 -22.33
N MET A 17 -5.96 -3.19 -21.99
CA MET A 17 -5.50 -3.01 -20.61
C MET A 17 -5.85 -1.61 -20.08
N ASP A 18 -5.67 -0.56 -20.88
CA ASP A 18 -6.06 0.79 -20.49
C ASP A 18 -7.57 0.94 -20.28
N MET A 19 -8.39 0.32 -21.15
CA MET A 19 -9.84 0.29 -20.97
C MET A 19 -10.25 -0.47 -19.70
N MET A 20 -9.60 -1.59 -19.39
CA MET A 20 -9.82 -2.33 -18.16
C MET A 20 -9.48 -1.50 -16.93
N LEU A 21 -8.32 -0.85 -16.93
CA LEU A 21 -7.87 -0.03 -15.81
C LEU A 21 -8.57 1.34 -15.71
N ALA A 22 -9.25 1.78 -16.75
CA ALA A 22 -10.11 2.97 -16.73
C ALA A 22 -11.55 2.66 -16.28
N SER A 23 -11.95 1.38 -16.31
CA SER A 23 -13.31 0.97 -15.95
C SER A 23 -13.51 0.98 -14.43
N THR A 24 -14.43 1.81 -13.95
CA THR A 24 -14.78 1.89 -12.52
C THR A 24 -15.38 0.59 -11.97
N GLY A 25 -15.86 -0.31 -12.83
CA GLY A 25 -16.36 -1.62 -12.42
C GLY A 25 -15.29 -2.69 -12.26
N LEU A 26 -14.10 -2.50 -12.82
CA LEU A 26 -12.99 -3.46 -12.78
C LEU A 26 -11.84 -3.00 -11.88
N THR A 27 -11.79 -1.72 -11.54
CA THR A 27 -10.79 -1.17 -10.62
C THR A 27 -11.41 -0.78 -9.29
N THR A 28 -10.65 -0.97 -8.23
CA THR A 28 -11.01 -0.61 -6.88
C THR A 28 -10.15 0.56 -6.43
N LYS A 29 -10.74 1.51 -5.72
CA LYS A 29 -10.00 2.60 -5.10
C LYS A 29 -9.14 2.03 -3.98
N CYS A 30 -7.86 2.36 -4.02
CA CYS A 30 -6.88 1.98 -3.01
C CYS A 30 -6.22 3.24 -2.48
N GLN A 31 -5.99 3.28 -1.18
CA GLN A 31 -5.26 4.35 -0.53
C GLN A 31 -3.90 3.86 -0.07
N LEU A 32 -2.85 4.39 -0.66
CA LEU A 32 -1.47 4.13 -0.23
C LEU A 32 -1.15 4.99 1.00
N ASN A 33 -0.58 4.38 2.03
CA ASN A 33 -0.14 5.05 3.25
C ASN A 33 1.39 5.04 3.30
N TYR A 34 2.00 6.21 3.42
CA TYR A 34 3.47 6.36 3.48
C TYR A 34 4.02 6.45 4.91
N GLY A 35 3.12 6.39 5.91
CA GLY A 35 3.47 6.64 7.30
C GLY A 35 3.49 8.13 7.63
N VAL A 36 4.04 8.45 8.79
CA VAL A 36 4.07 9.83 9.29
C VAL A 36 5.19 10.61 8.64
N THR A 37 4.85 11.70 7.98
CA THR A 37 5.81 12.65 7.43
C THR A 37 6.18 13.70 8.49
N LYS A 38 7.49 13.97 8.64
CA LYS A 38 8.04 14.95 9.59
C LYS A 38 7.51 14.76 11.02
N PRO A 39 7.78 13.61 11.66
CA PRO A 39 7.31 13.36 13.01
C PRO A 39 7.88 14.39 13.99
N THR A 40 7.00 15.08 14.72
CA THR A 40 7.37 15.94 15.84
C THR A 40 7.25 15.14 17.13
N LEU A 41 8.31 15.08 17.92
CA LEU A 41 8.30 14.34 19.18
C LEU A 41 7.23 14.89 20.14
N CYS A 42 6.59 13.99 20.86
CA CYS A 42 5.61 14.38 21.89
C CYS A 42 6.25 15.26 22.96
N PRO A 43 5.70 16.44 23.28
CA PRO A 43 6.24 17.30 24.31
C PRO A 43 6.05 16.72 25.73
N ASN A 44 5.15 15.75 25.90
CA ASN A 44 4.72 15.24 27.20
C ASN A 44 5.42 13.96 27.67
N CYS A 45 6.04 13.21 26.78
CA CYS A 45 6.73 11.96 27.12
C CYS A 45 8.11 11.86 26.45
N ILE A 46 8.93 10.95 26.97
CA ILE A 46 10.22 10.62 26.39
C ILE A 46 10.00 9.58 25.30
N TYR A 47 10.48 9.87 24.09
CA TYR A 47 10.44 8.95 22.93
C TYR A 47 11.53 7.89 23.06
N ASP A 48 11.19 6.63 22.77
CA ASP A 48 12.14 5.53 22.69
C ASP A 48 12.44 5.21 21.22
N PRO A 49 13.65 5.48 20.72
CA PRO A 49 14.00 5.25 19.33
C PRO A 49 14.06 3.77 18.94
N ASN A 50 14.35 2.87 19.89
CA ASN A 50 14.40 1.42 19.64
C ASN A 50 13.01 0.82 19.45
N LEU A 51 12.07 1.24 20.30
CA LEU A 51 10.67 0.81 20.24
C LEU A 51 9.85 1.65 19.26
N LYS A 52 10.40 2.75 18.74
CA LYS A 52 9.72 3.72 17.86
C LYS A 52 8.37 4.22 18.40
N LYS A 53 8.29 4.38 19.73
CA LYS A 53 7.09 4.84 20.46
C LYS A 53 7.46 5.54 21.76
N SER A 54 6.45 5.98 22.54
CA SER A 54 6.64 6.49 23.88
C SER A 54 7.30 5.45 24.79
N SER A 55 8.29 5.87 25.58
CA SER A 55 8.86 5.05 26.65
C SER A 55 7.98 4.96 27.91
N ASN A 56 6.79 5.57 27.87
CA ASN A 56 5.86 5.69 29.01
C ASN A 56 6.48 6.36 30.23
N LYS A 57 7.40 7.30 29.98
CA LYS A 57 8.02 8.17 30.98
C LYS A 57 7.60 9.61 30.73
N TYR A 58 7.17 10.29 31.79
CA TYR A 58 6.86 11.71 31.74
C TYR A 58 8.13 12.53 31.46
N LYS A 59 8.01 13.51 30.59
CA LYS A 59 9.06 14.49 30.30
C LYS A 59 8.83 15.72 31.17
N THR A 60 9.80 16.08 31.99
CA THR A 60 9.72 17.26 32.86
C THR A 60 9.35 18.52 32.06
N GLY A 61 8.30 19.20 32.49
CA GLY A 61 7.75 20.35 31.78
C GLY A 61 6.70 20.03 30.71
N GLY A 62 6.32 18.78 30.57
CA GLY A 62 5.22 18.37 29.68
C GLY A 62 3.83 18.86 30.16
N PRO A 63 2.87 19.00 29.24
CA PRO A 63 1.54 19.56 29.52
C PRO A 63 0.71 18.77 30.55
N ILE A 64 0.80 17.43 30.58
CA ILE A 64 -0.03 16.59 31.42
C ILE A 64 0.85 15.59 32.16
N ASN A 65 0.92 15.72 33.50
CA ASN A 65 1.68 14.79 34.32
C ASN A 65 1.02 13.40 34.31
N PHE A 66 1.83 12.33 34.30
CA PHE A 66 1.37 10.93 34.37
C PHE A 66 2.41 10.04 35.04
N ASN A 67 1.97 8.91 35.57
CA ASN A 67 2.82 7.99 36.32
C ASN A 67 3.73 7.18 35.37
N LEU A 68 4.93 6.86 35.86
CA LEU A 68 5.87 6.00 35.14
C LEU A 68 5.22 4.66 34.77
N GLY A 69 5.38 4.25 33.52
CA GLY A 69 4.82 2.98 32.99
C GLY A 69 3.39 3.06 32.49
N THR A 70 2.66 4.16 32.76
CA THR A 70 1.34 4.38 32.18
C THR A 70 1.45 4.96 30.76
N ILE A 71 0.43 4.73 29.95
CA ILE A 71 0.37 5.27 28.57
C ILE A 71 0.32 6.80 28.65
N CYS A 72 1.16 7.47 27.87
CA CYS A 72 1.15 8.94 27.80
C CYS A 72 -0.23 9.43 27.35
N PRO A 73 -0.94 10.24 28.17
CA PRO A 73 -2.30 10.69 27.85
C PRO A 73 -2.34 11.72 26.72
N TYR A 74 -1.21 12.34 26.40
CA TYR A 74 -1.11 13.38 25.37
C TYR A 74 -0.98 12.80 23.95
N CYS A 75 -0.23 11.71 23.75
CA CYS A 75 -0.02 11.08 22.46
C CYS A 75 -0.55 9.63 22.38
N ASN A 76 -1.27 9.17 23.40
CA ASN A 76 -1.78 7.80 23.52
C ASN A 76 -0.70 6.72 23.28
N GLY A 77 0.51 6.97 23.79
CA GLY A 77 1.62 6.02 23.72
C GLY A 77 2.41 6.04 22.42
N VAL A 78 2.01 6.80 21.41
CA VAL A 78 2.70 6.86 20.11
C VAL A 78 4.09 7.52 20.22
N GLY A 79 4.22 8.56 21.05
CA GLY A 79 5.50 9.25 21.30
C GLY A 79 5.84 10.36 20.30
N TYR A 80 5.04 10.56 19.27
CA TYR A 80 5.22 11.64 18.29
C TYR A 80 3.87 12.01 17.66
N PHE A 81 3.86 13.15 16.96
CA PHE A 81 2.77 13.66 16.15
C PHE A 81 3.25 13.86 14.72
N GLY A 82 2.35 13.83 13.77
CA GLY A 82 2.61 14.12 12.36
C GLY A 82 1.43 13.71 11.50
N GLU A 83 1.36 14.26 10.32
CA GLU A 83 0.35 13.91 9.34
C GLU A 83 0.74 12.63 8.63
N VAL A 84 -0.20 11.72 8.46
CA VAL A 84 -0.04 10.54 7.62
C VAL A 84 -0.21 10.97 6.18
N LYS A 85 0.86 10.86 5.38
CA LYS A 85 0.75 11.10 3.93
C LYS A 85 0.02 9.91 3.32
N THR A 86 -1.04 10.20 2.58
CA THR A 86 -1.82 9.22 1.82
C THR A 86 -1.93 9.63 0.36
N GLU A 87 -2.10 8.66 -0.53
CA GLU A 87 -2.32 8.86 -1.97
C GLU A 87 -3.38 7.88 -2.45
N ASP A 88 -4.38 8.38 -3.16
CA ASP A 88 -5.44 7.56 -3.74
C ASP A 88 -5.02 7.08 -5.14
N ILE A 89 -5.09 5.78 -5.37
CA ILE A 89 -4.82 5.14 -6.65
C ILE A 89 -5.93 4.15 -7.00
N TYR A 90 -6.00 3.74 -8.26
CA TYR A 90 -6.96 2.75 -8.75
C TYR A 90 -6.24 1.53 -9.29
N LEU A 91 -6.55 0.36 -8.72
CA LEU A 91 -5.96 -0.92 -9.07
C LEU A 91 -7.03 -1.96 -9.38
N ALA A 92 -6.77 -2.84 -10.34
CA ALA A 92 -7.57 -4.03 -10.53
C ALA A 92 -7.13 -5.08 -9.50
N ILE A 93 -8.03 -5.44 -8.58
CA ILE A 93 -7.76 -6.37 -7.47
C ILE A 93 -8.24 -7.77 -7.84
N ILE A 94 -7.38 -8.76 -7.71
CA ILE A 94 -7.67 -10.17 -7.95
C ILE A 94 -7.44 -10.94 -6.64
N SER A 95 -8.51 -11.31 -5.97
CA SER A 95 -8.48 -12.08 -4.72
C SER A 95 -8.40 -13.58 -4.94
N ASP A 96 -8.93 -14.09 -6.07
CA ASP A 96 -8.86 -15.51 -6.41
C ASP A 96 -7.49 -15.87 -6.96
N SER A 97 -6.70 -16.62 -6.19
CA SER A 97 -5.34 -17.01 -6.56
C SER A 97 -5.24 -17.84 -7.84
N LYS A 98 -6.33 -18.53 -8.24
CA LYS A 98 -6.38 -19.29 -9.50
C LYS A 98 -6.39 -18.39 -10.74
N LYS A 99 -6.73 -17.12 -10.56
CA LYS A 99 -6.80 -16.11 -11.63
C LYS A 99 -5.57 -15.19 -11.67
N TRP A 100 -4.59 -15.43 -10.80
CA TRP A 100 -3.39 -14.58 -10.76
C TRP A 100 -2.54 -14.73 -12.01
N ILE A 101 -2.04 -13.60 -12.48
CA ILE A 101 -1.17 -13.52 -13.66
C ILE A 101 0.28 -13.61 -13.19
N ASN A 102 1.05 -14.58 -13.69
CA ASN A 102 2.46 -14.76 -13.41
C ASN A 102 2.83 -14.62 -11.91
N PRO A 103 2.21 -15.40 -11.01
CA PRO A 103 2.62 -15.37 -9.62
C PRO A 103 4.09 -15.82 -9.49
N PRO A 104 4.89 -15.18 -8.65
CA PRO A 104 6.29 -15.61 -8.45
C PRO A 104 6.33 -17.07 -7.99
N PRO A 105 7.18 -17.93 -8.57
CA PRO A 105 7.22 -19.37 -8.28
C PRO A 105 7.61 -19.69 -6.83
N SER A 106 8.22 -18.73 -6.13
CA SER A 106 8.65 -18.87 -4.73
C SER A 106 7.60 -18.41 -3.71
N VAL A 107 6.44 -17.93 -4.16
CA VAL A 107 5.40 -17.44 -3.26
C VAL A 107 4.51 -18.58 -2.81
N ALA A 108 4.57 -18.93 -1.54
CA ALA A 108 3.53 -19.74 -0.91
C ALA A 108 2.25 -18.91 -0.89
N ILE A 109 1.28 -19.31 -1.72
CA ILE A 109 -0.01 -18.64 -1.82
C ILE A 109 -0.77 -18.86 -0.50
N ALA A 110 -1.01 -17.79 0.23
CA ALA A 110 -1.83 -17.81 1.43
C ALA A 110 -3.22 -17.22 1.13
N ASP A 111 -4.24 -17.69 1.84
CA ASP A 111 -5.64 -17.28 1.63
C ASP A 111 -5.89 -15.78 1.91
N ASN A 112 -4.93 -15.12 2.56
CA ASN A 112 -5.00 -13.69 2.91
C ASN A 112 -4.18 -12.79 1.97
N MET A 113 -3.91 -13.25 0.75
CA MET A 113 -3.16 -12.49 -0.25
C MET A 113 -4.06 -12.06 -1.41
N ILE A 114 -3.69 -10.92 -2.00
CA ILE A 114 -4.30 -10.41 -3.23
C ILE A 114 -3.23 -10.07 -4.26
N GLN A 115 -3.57 -10.18 -5.52
CA GLN A 115 -2.79 -9.60 -6.62
C GLN A 115 -3.46 -8.30 -7.07
N ALA A 116 -2.66 -7.28 -7.30
CA ALA A 116 -3.15 -6.01 -7.83
C ALA A 116 -2.40 -5.64 -9.11
N ILE A 117 -3.15 -5.18 -10.11
CA ILE A 117 -2.64 -4.73 -11.40
C ILE A 117 -2.93 -3.24 -11.54
N GLY A 118 -1.92 -2.47 -11.92
CA GLY A 118 -2.03 -1.04 -12.10
C GLY A 118 -1.18 -0.50 -13.23
N LYS A 119 -1.26 0.80 -13.45
CA LYS A 119 -0.39 1.50 -14.41
C LYS A 119 1.01 1.68 -13.83
N LYS A 120 2.02 1.66 -14.70
CA LYS A 120 3.44 1.87 -14.33
C LYS A 120 3.69 3.18 -13.57
N ILE A 121 2.86 4.20 -13.79
CA ILE A 121 3.01 5.49 -13.10
C ILE A 121 2.95 5.36 -11.57
N TYR A 122 2.29 4.32 -11.04
CA TYR A 122 2.17 4.07 -9.61
C TYR A 122 3.36 3.30 -9.02
N LEU A 123 4.34 2.90 -9.85
CA LEU A 123 5.45 2.04 -9.43
C LEU A 123 6.23 2.62 -8.26
N GLU A 124 6.63 3.88 -8.34
CA GLU A 124 7.43 4.51 -7.29
C GLU A 124 6.60 4.79 -6.04
N SER A 125 5.34 5.19 -6.19
CA SER A 125 4.39 5.36 -5.09
C SER A 125 4.21 4.05 -4.31
N ILE A 126 4.03 2.93 -5.01
CA ILE A 126 3.86 1.61 -4.39
C ILE A 126 5.14 1.13 -3.70
N LYS A 127 6.32 1.36 -4.27
CA LYS A 127 7.59 0.99 -3.63
C LYS A 127 7.85 1.74 -2.33
N GLN A 128 7.39 2.98 -2.23
CA GLN A 128 7.63 3.86 -1.09
C GLN A 128 6.55 3.75 -0.01
N CYS A 129 5.38 3.21 -0.33
CA CYS A 129 4.31 3.11 0.64
C CYS A 129 4.62 2.06 1.72
N LYS A 130 4.10 2.29 2.91
CA LYS A 130 4.19 1.37 4.05
C LYS A 130 3.13 0.27 3.95
N ASP A 131 1.91 0.67 3.65
CA ASP A 131 0.75 -0.20 3.51
C ASP A 131 -0.27 0.40 2.53
N MET A 132 -1.21 -0.42 2.10
CA MET A 132 -2.32 -0.06 1.22
C MET A 132 -3.63 -0.45 1.88
N THR A 133 -4.59 0.47 1.88
CA THR A 133 -5.98 0.21 2.29
C THR A 133 -6.84 0.08 1.03
N VAL A 134 -7.52 -1.04 0.85
CA VAL A 134 -8.47 -1.24 -0.24
C VAL A 134 -9.84 -0.72 0.20
N ILE A 135 -10.40 0.24 -0.54
CA ILE A 135 -11.65 0.92 -0.19
C ILE A 135 -12.80 0.29 -0.95
N TYR A 136 -13.62 -0.48 -0.24
CA TYR A 136 -14.87 -1.01 -0.77
C TYR A 136 -16.02 -0.09 -0.34
N SER A 137 -16.89 0.30 -1.27
CA SER A 137 -17.99 1.25 -1.03
C SER A 137 -18.98 0.80 0.04
N ASP A 138 -19.07 -0.50 0.32
CA ASP A 138 -20.12 -1.08 1.17
C ASP A 138 -19.60 -1.61 2.51
N THR A 139 -18.31 -1.38 2.84
CA THR A 139 -17.72 -1.93 4.07
C THR A 139 -17.28 -0.82 5.03
N ILE A 140 -17.62 -1.01 6.32
CA ILE A 140 -17.16 -0.12 7.41
C ILE A 140 -15.67 -0.33 7.71
N ASN A 141 -15.18 -1.57 7.53
CA ASN A 141 -13.78 -1.94 7.77
C ASN A 141 -13.09 -2.27 6.45
N ASN A 142 -12.37 -1.30 5.92
CA ASN A 142 -11.56 -1.50 4.72
C ASN A 142 -10.30 -2.30 5.07
N PRO A 143 -10.02 -3.42 4.36
CA PRO A 143 -8.87 -4.25 4.65
C PRO A 143 -7.56 -3.53 4.30
N LYS A 144 -6.56 -3.79 5.13
CA LYS A 144 -5.23 -3.21 5.02
C LYS A 144 -4.22 -4.28 4.61
N TYR A 145 -3.37 -3.95 3.66
CA TYR A 145 -2.39 -4.86 3.09
C TYR A 145 -0.99 -4.27 3.11
N THR A 146 0.01 -5.12 3.29
CA THR A 146 1.42 -4.78 3.08
C THR A 146 1.93 -5.39 1.79
N LEU A 147 2.85 -4.72 1.13
CA LEU A 147 3.50 -5.22 -0.09
C LEU A 147 4.30 -6.49 0.26
N TYR A 148 3.99 -7.60 -0.41
CA TYR A 148 4.61 -8.89 -0.13
C TYR A 148 5.85 -9.15 -0.97
N THR A 149 5.81 -8.76 -2.25
CA THR A 149 6.95 -8.88 -3.18
C THR A 149 7.20 -7.56 -3.89
N ALA A 150 8.42 -7.37 -4.38
CA ALA A 150 8.71 -6.22 -5.22
C ALA A 150 7.76 -6.17 -6.42
N PRO A 151 7.28 -4.97 -6.83
CA PRO A 151 6.42 -4.83 -8.00
C PRO A 151 7.11 -5.35 -9.27
N ASN A 152 6.41 -6.18 -10.04
CA ASN A 152 6.87 -6.67 -11.32
C ASN A 152 6.31 -5.82 -12.46
N LEU A 153 7.17 -5.42 -13.39
CA LEU A 153 6.73 -4.77 -14.61
C LEU A 153 6.10 -5.81 -15.54
N ALA A 154 5.00 -5.44 -16.16
CA ALA A 154 4.24 -6.25 -17.09
C ALA A 154 3.79 -5.41 -18.29
N GLY A 155 3.53 -6.07 -19.40
CA GLY A 155 3.08 -5.45 -20.64
C GLY A 155 3.70 -6.11 -21.85
N LEU A 156 3.12 -5.85 -23.00
CA LEU A 156 3.62 -6.36 -24.25
C LEU A 156 4.51 -5.26 -24.90
N GLY A 157 5.82 -5.43 -24.79
CA GLY A 157 6.82 -4.50 -25.34
C GLY A 157 7.23 -3.38 -24.37
N ASP A 158 6.32 -2.53 -23.93
CA ASP A 158 6.66 -1.27 -23.23
C ASP A 158 6.64 -1.37 -21.70
N ASN A 159 6.28 -2.52 -21.13
CA ASN A 159 6.18 -2.69 -19.67
C ASN A 159 5.37 -1.55 -18.99
N ASN A 160 4.20 -1.21 -19.55
CA ASN A 160 3.39 -0.07 -19.10
C ASN A 160 2.54 -0.35 -17.86
N TYR A 161 2.53 -1.59 -17.41
CA TYR A 161 1.74 -2.05 -16.28
C TYR A 161 2.62 -2.63 -15.19
N ILE A 162 2.06 -2.71 -13.99
CA ILE A 162 2.69 -3.35 -12.82
C ILE A 162 1.77 -4.42 -12.27
N ILE A 163 2.38 -5.51 -11.82
CA ILE A 163 1.72 -6.57 -11.07
C ILE A 163 2.37 -6.58 -9.68
N THR A 164 1.54 -6.53 -8.66
CA THR A 164 1.96 -6.46 -7.26
C THR A 164 1.23 -7.50 -6.42
N MET A 165 1.92 -8.06 -5.45
CA MET A 165 1.38 -9.02 -4.50
C MET A 165 1.32 -8.39 -3.12
N TRP A 166 0.16 -8.51 -2.48
CA TRP A 166 -0.12 -7.88 -1.20
C TRP A 166 -0.65 -8.91 -0.21
N LYS A 167 -0.24 -8.77 1.04
CA LYS A 167 -0.67 -9.64 2.14
C LYS A 167 -1.47 -8.83 3.16
N LEU A 168 -2.59 -9.37 3.60
CA LEU A 168 -3.43 -8.78 4.65
C LEU A 168 -2.64 -8.64 5.96
N VAL A 169 -2.81 -7.50 6.62
CA VAL A 169 -2.16 -7.17 7.91
C VAL A 169 -3.03 -7.62 9.07
#